data_1cb0a07215ded620ede867bb10c3c5a6
#
_entry.id   1cb0a07215ded620ede867bb10c3c5a6
#
_cell.length_a   1.000
_cell.length_b   1.000
_cell.length_c   1.000
_cell.angle_alpha   90.00
_cell.angle_beta   90.00
_cell.angle_gamma   90.00
#
_symmetry.space_group_name_H-M   'P 1'
#
loop_
_entity.id
_entity.type
_entity.pdbx_description
1 polymer ?
#
loop_
_entity_poly.entity_id
_entity_poly.type
_entity_poly.pdbx_seq_one_letter_code
_entity_poly.pdbx_strand_id
1 'polypeptide(L)'
;MTQETPQILFSAAERGRWQARQPGIWSTQDANLDSSPALSILMTLWDQPRWLEVHHLYDQRGSELFERICELPEYYLTRTENSILDTHAAEIIGAAPVKCIVELGAGYSKKTVHLLTEQVRQRGRSIFAPIDVSLAGLLASRDAVQRDFPSLEFEGLHARYEQGFRAIAKDLPTLFVFLGSSIGNFNLTEFPRFFRALTSAMGADDYLLLGADRLKPVNVLEAAYHDSQGVTAEFILNVFRNINRLLHSNFDLTKIRYHSWFNPEWRRIEMYGIAEADQEIVFPSAGTSFNWNKEEQILVEISRKFDPDRLQEQLKFFGLRPLAHFTDANGWYSVLLFQKQG
;
A
#
# COMPACT_ATOMS: atom_id res chain seq x y z
N MET A 1 -24.56 -4.43 21.90
CA MET A 1 -23.43 -4.22 22.83
C MET A 1 -22.40 -3.42 22.05
N THR A 2 -22.13 -2.18 22.44
CA THR A 2 -21.02 -1.38 21.91
C THR A 2 -19.73 -2.03 22.36
N GLN A 3 -18.95 -2.55 21.43
CA GLN A 3 -17.62 -3.08 21.73
C GLN A 3 -16.76 -1.91 22.23
N GLU A 4 -16.19 -2.02 23.42
CA GLU A 4 -15.27 -0.99 23.93
C GLU A 4 -14.00 -0.97 23.09
N THR A 5 -13.51 0.24 22.78
CA THR A 5 -12.27 0.42 22.02
C THR A 5 -11.09 -0.23 22.75
N PRO A 6 -10.25 -1.06 22.11
CA PRO A 6 -9.12 -1.73 22.74
C PRO A 6 -8.20 -0.75 23.45
N GLN A 7 -8.04 -0.90 24.76
CA GLN A 7 -7.26 0.06 25.56
C GLN A 7 -5.76 -0.01 25.27
N ILE A 8 -5.29 -1.14 24.74
CA ILE A 8 -3.86 -1.39 24.50
C ILE A 8 -3.41 -0.81 23.15
N LEU A 9 -4.23 -0.96 22.09
CA LEU A 9 -3.84 -0.53 20.74
C LEU A 9 -3.90 0.99 20.58
N PHE A 10 -4.97 1.64 21.09
CA PHE A 10 -5.22 3.04 20.83
C PHE A 10 -4.55 3.97 21.82
N SER A 11 -3.90 5.03 21.30
CA SER A 11 -3.42 6.12 22.14
C SER A 11 -4.57 6.78 22.92
N ALA A 12 -4.29 7.31 24.10
CA ALA A 12 -5.29 7.94 24.94
C ALA A 12 -6.07 9.07 24.24
N ALA A 13 -5.42 9.81 23.31
CA ALA A 13 -6.02 10.88 22.54
C ALA A 13 -7.01 10.40 21.46
N GLU A 14 -6.87 9.18 21.01
CA GLU A 14 -7.63 8.62 19.86
C GLU A 14 -8.78 7.70 20.27
N ARG A 15 -8.80 7.18 21.50
CA ARG A 15 -9.77 6.16 21.95
C ARG A 15 -11.23 6.52 21.68
N GLY A 16 -11.64 7.75 21.82
CA GLY A 16 -13.02 8.18 21.59
C GLY A 16 -13.37 8.50 20.12
N ARG A 17 -12.38 8.49 19.23
CA ARG A 17 -12.55 8.85 17.82
C ARG A 17 -12.80 7.65 16.90
N TRP A 18 -12.55 6.44 17.40
CA TRP A 18 -12.69 5.20 16.63
C TRP A 18 -13.96 4.45 17.07
N GLN A 19 -14.68 3.95 16.09
CA GLN A 19 -15.91 3.19 16.28
C GLN A 19 -15.79 1.81 15.65
N ALA A 20 -16.32 0.80 16.33
CA ALA A 20 -16.40 -0.54 15.78
C ALA A 20 -17.34 -0.56 14.56
N ARG A 21 -16.84 -0.99 13.42
CA ARG A 21 -17.63 -1.28 12.21
C ARG A 21 -18.11 -2.72 12.20
N GLN A 22 -17.23 -3.60 12.62
CA GLN A 22 -17.43 -5.04 12.76
C GLN A 22 -16.57 -5.51 13.95
N PRO A 23 -16.77 -6.70 14.53
CA PRO A 23 -15.87 -7.24 15.52
C PRO A 23 -14.41 -7.21 15.05
N GLY A 24 -13.53 -6.55 15.82
CA GLY A 24 -12.11 -6.39 15.52
C GLY A 24 -11.80 -5.46 14.34
N ILE A 25 -12.75 -4.64 13.85
CA ILE A 25 -12.51 -3.65 12.81
C ILE A 25 -13.06 -2.30 13.24
N TRP A 26 -12.17 -1.30 13.18
CA TRP A 26 -12.39 0.04 13.65
C TRP A 26 -12.30 1.06 12.51
N SER A 27 -13.16 2.08 12.54
CA SER A 27 -13.07 3.24 11.65
C SER A 27 -13.11 4.52 12.46
N THR A 28 -12.36 5.53 12.03
CA THR A 28 -12.46 6.87 12.64
C THR A 28 -13.77 7.55 12.20
N GLN A 29 -14.32 8.43 13.06
CA GLN A 29 -15.48 9.26 12.72
C GLN A 29 -15.14 10.28 11.61
N ASP A 30 -13.87 10.68 11.52
CA ASP A 30 -13.33 11.50 10.44
C ASP A 30 -13.09 10.68 9.15
N ALA A 31 -13.56 9.44 9.08
CA ALA A 31 -13.46 8.55 7.93
C ALA A 31 -14.40 8.93 6.75
N ASN A 32 -14.60 10.20 6.53
CA ASN A 32 -14.68 10.69 5.17
C ASN A 32 -13.30 10.46 4.57
N LEU A 33 -13.05 9.22 4.12
CA LEU A 33 -11.83 8.81 3.42
C LEU A 33 -11.55 9.73 2.23
N ASP A 34 -12.61 10.43 1.78
CA ASP A 34 -12.55 11.58 0.88
C ASP A 34 -13.62 12.60 1.26
N SER A 35 -13.21 13.77 1.70
CA SER A 35 -14.11 14.92 1.86
C SER A 35 -14.76 15.35 0.53
N SER A 36 -14.25 14.94 -0.60
CA SER A 36 -14.82 14.92 -1.95
C SER A 36 -13.90 14.12 -2.87
N PRO A 37 -14.18 12.84 -3.18
CA PRO A 37 -13.45 12.10 -4.21
C PRO A 37 -13.41 12.87 -5.54
N ALA A 38 -14.49 13.58 -5.83
CA ALA A 38 -14.60 14.43 -7.00
C ALA A 38 -13.52 15.51 -7.04
N LEU A 39 -13.29 16.22 -5.94
CA LEU A 39 -12.31 17.30 -5.90
C LEU A 39 -10.89 16.80 -6.13
N SER A 40 -10.49 15.72 -5.44
CA SER A 40 -9.17 15.11 -5.58
C SER A 40 -8.93 14.65 -7.03
N ILE A 41 -9.86 13.88 -7.61
CA ILE A 41 -9.77 13.42 -9.00
C ILE A 41 -9.69 14.59 -9.98
N LEU A 42 -10.54 15.59 -9.81
CA LEU A 42 -10.56 16.74 -10.72
C LEU A 42 -9.27 17.55 -10.62
N MET A 43 -8.73 17.80 -9.43
CA MET A 43 -7.47 18.52 -9.27
C MET A 43 -6.33 17.84 -10.03
N THR A 44 -6.20 16.52 -9.90
CA THR A 44 -5.13 15.77 -10.59
C THR A 44 -5.32 15.66 -12.09
N LEU A 45 -6.56 15.64 -12.57
CA LEU A 45 -6.87 15.65 -14.01
C LEU A 45 -6.71 17.04 -14.67
N TRP A 46 -6.75 18.14 -13.90
CA TRP A 46 -6.43 19.49 -14.40
C TRP A 46 -4.95 19.84 -14.29
N ASP A 47 -4.19 19.04 -13.60
CA ASP A 47 -2.73 19.22 -13.53
C ASP A 47 -2.05 18.93 -14.88
N GLN A 48 -0.80 19.38 -15.05
CA GLN A 48 0.00 19.12 -16.24
C GLN A 48 1.41 18.64 -15.86
N PRO A 49 1.77 17.40 -16.16
CA PRO A 49 0.98 16.36 -16.85
C PRO A 49 -0.16 15.83 -15.98
N ARG A 50 -1.25 15.37 -16.62
CA ARG A 50 -2.41 14.78 -15.92
C ARG A 50 -2.02 13.49 -15.20
N TRP A 51 -2.58 13.28 -14.00
CA TRP A 51 -2.33 12.07 -13.23
C TRP A 51 -3.51 11.70 -12.37
N LEU A 52 -3.48 10.50 -11.79
CA LEU A 52 -4.50 10.01 -10.85
C LEU A 52 -3.83 9.46 -9.59
N GLU A 53 -4.52 9.56 -8.46
CA GLU A 53 -4.04 8.98 -7.21
C GLU A 53 -4.24 7.45 -7.23
N VAL A 54 -3.20 6.71 -6.84
CA VAL A 54 -3.13 5.24 -6.91
C VAL A 54 -4.26 4.53 -6.16
N HIS A 55 -4.80 5.12 -5.10
CA HIS A 55 -5.85 4.49 -4.31
C HIS A 55 -7.16 4.29 -5.10
N HIS A 56 -7.40 5.04 -6.19
CA HIS A 56 -8.56 4.84 -7.05
C HIS A 56 -8.50 3.55 -7.89
N LEU A 57 -7.34 2.88 -7.95
CA LEU A 57 -7.19 1.56 -8.57
C LEU A 57 -7.86 0.44 -7.75
N TYR A 58 -7.90 0.58 -6.42
CA TYR A 58 -8.24 -0.49 -5.48
C TYR A 58 -9.71 -0.50 -5.05
N ASP A 59 -10.65 -0.34 -6.02
CA ASP A 59 -12.02 -0.77 -5.79
C ASP A 59 -12.11 -2.31 -5.72
N GLN A 60 -13.29 -2.88 -5.52
CA GLN A 60 -13.44 -4.33 -5.42
C GLN A 60 -12.81 -5.06 -6.63
N ARG A 61 -13.15 -4.62 -7.87
CA ARG A 61 -12.61 -5.22 -9.10
C ARG A 61 -11.10 -5.04 -9.20
N GLY A 62 -10.59 -3.85 -8.89
CA GLY A 62 -9.16 -3.57 -8.89
C GLY A 62 -8.40 -4.46 -7.92
N SER A 63 -8.93 -4.68 -6.72
CA SER A 63 -8.33 -5.60 -5.74
C SER A 63 -8.30 -7.04 -6.26
N GLU A 64 -9.36 -7.52 -6.91
CA GLU A 64 -9.42 -8.85 -7.54
C GLU A 64 -8.41 -8.98 -8.70
N LEU A 65 -8.26 -7.92 -9.51
CA LEU A 65 -7.27 -7.88 -10.60
C LEU A 65 -5.85 -7.87 -10.06
N PHE A 66 -5.58 -7.13 -8.99
CA PHE A 66 -4.26 -7.11 -8.37
C PHE A 66 -3.87 -8.48 -7.80
N GLU A 67 -4.80 -9.23 -7.19
CA GLU A 67 -4.54 -10.60 -6.77
C GLU A 67 -4.14 -11.50 -7.95
N ARG A 68 -4.81 -11.35 -9.10
CA ARG A 68 -4.43 -12.08 -10.33
C ARG A 68 -3.05 -11.67 -10.83
N ILE A 69 -2.70 -10.37 -10.76
CA ILE A 69 -1.34 -9.89 -11.10
C ILE A 69 -0.30 -10.58 -10.22
N CYS A 70 -0.55 -10.71 -8.93
CA CYS A 70 0.38 -11.38 -8.00
C CYS A 70 0.67 -12.84 -8.34
N GLU A 71 -0.20 -13.49 -9.11
CA GLU A 71 -0.06 -14.89 -9.57
C GLU A 71 0.63 -15.01 -10.94
N LEU A 72 0.80 -13.91 -11.69
CA LEU A 72 1.41 -13.91 -13.02
C LEU A 72 2.89 -14.32 -12.97
N PRO A 73 3.35 -15.15 -13.93
CA PRO A 73 4.74 -15.55 -13.99
C PRO A 73 5.71 -14.38 -14.22
N GLU A 74 5.29 -13.33 -14.92
CA GLU A 74 6.09 -12.11 -15.15
C GLU A 74 6.20 -11.23 -13.90
N TYR A 75 5.19 -11.23 -13.02
CA TYR A 75 5.16 -10.40 -11.81
C TYR A 75 5.95 -11.06 -10.67
N TYR A 76 7.27 -10.97 -10.73
CA TYR A 76 8.19 -11.61 -9.78
C TYR A 76 8.10 -11.05 -8.34
N LEU A 77 7.66 -9.80 -8.16
CA LEU A 77 7.74 -9.05 -6.89
C LEU A 77 7.15 -9.86 -5.71
N THR A 78 5.92 -10.32 -5.86
CA THR A 78 5.20 -11.05 -4.79
C THR A 78 5.91 -12.34 -4.41
N ARG A 79 6.34 -13.15 -5.39
CA ARG A 79 7.02 -14.43 -5.12
C ARG A 79 8.38 -14.22 -4.47
N THR A 80 9.13 -13.21 -4.92
CA THR A 80 10.47 -12.92 -4.42
C THR A 80 10.39 -12.42 -2.97
N GLU A 81 9.51 -11.45 -2.68
CA GLU A 81 9.30 -10.96 -1.32
C GLU A 81 8.83 -12.08 -0.38
N ASN A 82 7.86 -12.90 -0.83
CA ASN A 82 7.36 -14.03 -0.05
C ASN A 82 8.46 -15.04 0.30
N SER A 83 9.34 -15.37 -0.66
CA SER A 83 10.48 -16.27 -0.42
C SER A 83 11.49 -15.71 0.60
N ILE A 84 11.73 -14.38 0.57
CA ILE A 84 12.59 -13.72 1.56
C ILE A 84 11.97 -13.81 2.96
N LEU A 85 10.67 -13.52 3.07
CA LEU A 85 9.95 -13.58 4.35
C LEU A 85 9.89 -15.01 4.90
N ASP A 86 9.58 -16.00 4.05
CA ASP A 86 9.58 -17.41 4.44
C ASP A 86 10.93 -17.84 5.03
N THR A 87 12.03 -17.41 4.42
CA THR A 87 13.39 -17.77 4.86
C THR A 87 13.82 -17.04 6.13
N HIS A 88 13.45 -15.76 6.28
CA HIS A 88 14.04 -14.87 7.29
C HIS A 88 13.06 -14.40 8.38
N ALA A 89 11.77 -14.85 8.38
CA ALA A 89 10.79 -14.39 9.37
C ALA A 89 11.26 -14.59 10.81
N ALA A 90 11.90 -15.73 11.11
CA ALA A 90 12.41 -16.03 12.45
C ALA A 90 13.48 -15.03 12.92
N GLU A 91 14.39 -14.63 12.03
CA GLU A 91 15.43 -13.65 12.29
C GLU A 91 14.84 -12.24 12.46
N ILE A 92 13.91 -11.86 11.58
CA ILE A 92 13.22 -10.57 11.61
C ILE A 92 12.51 -10.39 12.95
N ILE A 93 11.68 -11.36 13.35
CA ILE A 93 10.92 -11.30 14.62
C ILE A 93 11.84 -11.40 15.84
N GLY A 94 12.93 -12.15 15.72
CA GLY A 94 13.97 -12.23 16.77
C GLY A 94 14.65 -10.88 17.03
N ALA A 95 14.93 -10.12 15.94
CA ALA A 95 15.57 -8.80 15.99
C ALA A 95 14.60 -7.66 16.39
N ALA A 96 13.29 -7.85 16.26
CA ALA A 96 12.26 -6.88 16.60
C ALA A 96 11.37 -7.42 17.74
N PRO A 97 11.75 -7.25 19.03
CA PRO A 97 11.00 -7.78 20.17
C PRO A 97 9.76 -6.96 20.50
N VAL A 98 8.75 -7.06 19.66
CA VAL A 98 7.51 -6.27 19.72
C VAL A 98 6.32 -7.07 20.26
N LYS A 99 5.25 -6.34 20.64
CA LYS A 99 3.97 -6.90 21.05
C LYS A 99 2.86 -6.72 20.01
N CYS A 100 3.09 -5.83 19.05
CA CYS A 100 2.14 -5.51 17.99
C CYS A 100 2.83 -5.57 16.64
N ILE A 101 2.12 -6.09 15.63
CA ILE A 101 2.50 -5.98 14.22
C ILE A 101 1.41 -5.12 13.55
N VAL A 102 1.82 -4.02 12.95
CA VAL A 102 0.95 -3.11 12.16
C VAL A 102 1.30 -3.27 10.70
N GLU A 103 0.41 -3.82 9.90
CA GLU A 103 0.60 -3.96 8.44
C GLU A 103 -0.04 -2.79 7.68
N LEU A 104 0.72 -2.19 6.78
CA LEU A 104 0.29 -1.06 5.97
C LEU A 104 -0.13 -1.52 4.58
N GLY A 105 -1.43 -1.43 4.27
CA GLY A 105 -1.99 -1.96 3.03
C GLY A 105 -2.02 -3.49 3.07
N ALA A 106 -2.80 -4.03 4.01
CA ALA A 106 -2.80 -5.46 4.31
C ALA A 106 -3.33 -6.33 3.16
N GLY A 107 -4.25 -5.83 2.34
CA GLY A 107 -4.95 -6.65 1.37
C GLY A 107 -5.48 -7.92 2.05
N TYR A 108 -5.00 -9.09 1.61
CA TYR A 108 -5.36 -10.39 2.22
C TYR A 108 -4.30 -10.91 3.20
N SER A 109 -3.30 -10.12 3.58
CA SER A 109 -2.19 -10.46 4.53
C SER A 109 -1.44 -11.77 4.22
N LYS A 110 -1.46 -12.25 2.96
CA LYS A 110 -0.89 -13.55 2.57
C LYS A 110 0.61 -13.66 2.85
N LYS A 111 1.36 -12.58 2.75
CA LYS A 111 2.81 -12.55 2.98
C LYS A 111 3.16 -12.42 4.47
N THR A 112 2.36 -11.67 5.19
CA THR A 112 2.57 -11.38 6.62
C THR A 112 2.36 -12.63 7.49
N VAL A 113 1.70 -13.68 6.96
CA VAL A 113 1.55 -14.98 7.62
C VAL A 113 2.88 -15.55 8.12
N HIS A 114 4.00 -15.40 7.39
CA HIS A 114 5.33 -15.86 7.83
C HIS A 114 5.77 -15.14 9.14
N LEU A 115 5.57 -13.82 9.19
CA LEU A 115 5.88 -13.02 10.38
C LEU A 115 4.95 -13.35 11.54
N LEU A 116 3.65 -13.51 11.29
CA LEU A 116 2.66 -13.86 12.33
C LEU A 116 2.93 -15.25 12.92
N THR A 117 3.32 -16.22 12.09
CA THR A 117 3.73 -17.56 12.56
C THR A 117 4.89 -17.47 13.55
N GLU A 118 5.94 -16.73 13.19
CA GLU A 118 7.09 -16.55 14.04
C GLU A 118 6.79 -15.69 15.28
N GLN A 119 5.94 -14.68 15.15
CA GLN A 119 5.49 -13.86 16.27
C GLN A 119 4.77 -14.70 17.33
N VAL A 120 3.83 -15.55 16.90
CA VAL A 120 3.12 -16.47 17.83
C VAL A 120 4.09 -17.47 18.44
N ARG A 121 4.99 -18.05 17.64
CA ARG A 121 5.98 -19.02 18.13
C ARG A 121 6.94 -18.44 19.16
N GLN A 122 7.43 -17.23 18.95
CA GLN A 122 8.48 -16.61 19.79
C GLN A 122 7.91 -15.79 20.95
N ARG A 123 6.70 -15.20 20.81
CA ARG A 123 6.14 -14.22 21.76
C ARG A 123 4.79 -14.65 22.36
N GLY A 124 4.11 -15.61 21.73
CA GLY A 124 2.77 -16.05 22.17
C GLY A 124 1.69 -15.02 21.83
N ARG A 125 0.93 -14.58 22.84
CA ARG A 125 -0.16 -13.62 22.62
C ARG A 125 0.37 -12.26 22.17
N SER A 126 -0.12 -11.77 21.02
CA SER A 126 0.28 -10.53 20.39
C SER A 126 -0.90 -9.90 19.66
N ILE A 127 -0.75 -8.64 19.22
CA ILE A 127 -1.75 -7.89 18.46
C ILE A 127 -1.32 -7.86 16.99
N PHE A 128 -2.26 -8.10 16.08
CA PHE A 128 -2.11 -7.82 14.65
C PHE A 128 -3.09 -6.72 14.23
N ALA A 129 -2.59 -5.59 13.80
CA ALA A 129 -3.36 -4.39 13.51
C ALA A 129 -3.13 -3.89 12.08
N PRO A 130 -3.76 -4.49 11.07
CA PRO A 130 -3.65 -4.01 9.68
C PRO A 130 -4.38 -2.68 9.49
N ILE A 131 -3.77 -1.76 8.73
CA ILE A 131 -4.35 -0.49 8.30
C ILE A 131 -4.63 -0.58 6.80
N ASP A 132 -5.89 -0.48 6.40
CA ASP A 132 -6.27 -0.52 4.98
C ASP A 132 -7.50 0.38 4.72
N VAL A 133 -7.58 0.92 3.51
CA VAL A 133 -8.76 1.65 3.02
C VAL A 133 -9.85 0.71 2.50
N SER A 134 -9.53 -0.56 2.29
CA SER A 134 -10.45 -1.61 1.84
C SER A 134 -11.07 -2.34 3.03
N LEU A 135 -12.34 -2.05 3.33
CA LEU A 135 -13.07 -2.81 4.35
C LEU A 135 -13.16 -4.31 4.00
N ALA A 136 -13.35 -4.63 2.72
CA ALA A 136 -13.42 -6.02 2.24
C ALA A 136 -12.09 -6.76 2.47
N GLY A 137 -10.95 -6.10 2.20
CA GLY A 137 -9.62 -6.64 2.47
C GLY A 137 -9.42 -6.92 3.98
N LEU A 138 -9.78 -5.96 4.84
CA LEU A 138 -9.70 -6.14 6.30
C LEU A 138 -10.57 -7.29 6.82
N LEU A 139 -11.78 -7.44 6.29
CA LEU A 139 -12.67 -8.56 6.66
C LEU A 139 -12.06 -9.91 6.27
N ALA A 140 -11.56 -10.03 5.06
CA ALA A 140 -10.91 -11.26 4.59
C ALA A 140 -9.62 -11.57 5.37
N SER A 141 -8.80 -10.56 5.66
CA SER A 141 -7.61 -10.69 6.51
C SER A 141 -7.98 -11.16 7.92
N ARG A 142 -9.01 -10.55 8.55
CA ARG A 142 -9.48 -10.95 9.87
C ARG A 142 -9.90 -12.42 9.91
N ASP A 143 -10.73 -12.83 8.96
CA ASP A 143 -11.28 -14.20 8.94
C ASP A 143 -10.17 -15.24 8.74
N ALA A 144 -9.15 -14.93 7.92
CA ALA A 144 -7.98 -15.76 7.74
C ALA A 144 -7.12 -15.82 9.02
N VAL A 145 -6.78 -14.67 9.60
CA VAL A 145 -5.92 -14.58 10.78
C VAL A 145 -6.58 -15.22 12.00
N GLN A 146 -7.87 -14.98 12.25
CA GLN A 146 -8.57 -15.60 13.39
C GLN A 146 -8.68 -17.12 13.26
N ARG A 147 -8.81 -17.65 12.03
CA ARG A 147 -8.81 -19.08 11.78
C ARG A 147 -7.44 -19.71 12.04
N ASP A 148 -6.38 -19.10 11.52
CA ASP A 148 -5.04 -19.70 11.47
C ASP A 148 -4.20 -19.35 12.73
N PHE A 149 -4.51 -18.24 13.41
CA PHE A 149 -3.79 -17.74 14.60
C PHE A 149 -4.75 -17.32 15.72
N PRO A 150 -5.46 -18.25 16.37
CA PRO A 150 -6.48 -17.92 17.39
C PRO A 150 -5.90 -17.24 18.65
N SER A 151 -4.60 -17.24 18.85
CA SER A 151 -3.90 -16.54 19.94
C SER A 151 -3.57 -15.08 19.63
N LEU A 152 -3.73 -14.64 18.36
CA LEU A 152 -3.56 -13.25 17.98
C LEU A 152 -4.85 -12.47 18.21
N GLU A 153 -4.71 -11.29 18.78
CA GLU A 153 -5.77 -10.28 18.84
C GLU A 153 -5.74 -9.49 17.52
N PHE A 154 -6.85 -9.57 16.75
CA PHE A 154 -6.96 -8.87 15.49
C PHE A 154 -7.69 -7.54 15.68
N GLU A 155 -7.05 -6.43 15.26
CA GLU A 155 -7.58 -5.07 15.41
C GLU A 155 -7.36 -4.25 14.12
N GLY A 156 -8.17 -4.53 13.09
CA GLY A 156 -8.09 -3.88 11.79
C GLY A 156 -8.53 -2.42 11.84
N LEU A 157 -7.74 -1.53 11.24
CA LEU A 157 -8.02 -0.10 11.14
C LEU A 157 -8.44 0.26 9.71
N HIS A 158 -9.73 0.50 9.51
CA HIS A 158 -10.28 0.97 8.23
C HIS A 158 -10.02 2.48 8.10
N ALA A 159 -8.89 2.84 7.51
CA ALA A 159 -8.38 4.21 7.48
C ALA A 159 -7.27 4.39 6.43
N ARG A 160 -6.94 5.64 6.11
CA ARG A 160 -5.66 5.99 5.45
C ARG A 160 -4.51 5.81 6.43
N TYR A 161 -3.29 5.65 5.93
CA TYR A 161 -2.11 5.39 6.75
C TYR A 161 -1.91 6.42 7.86
N GLU A 162 -1.96 7.71 7.53
CA GLU A 162 -1.73 8.79 8.50
C GLU A 162 -2.81 8.85 9.62
N GLN A 163 -4.03 8.40 9.32
CA GLN A 163 -5.09 8.28 10.34
C GLN A 163 -4.79 7.08 11.24
N GLY A 164 -4.44 5.92 10.64
CA GLY A 164 -4.07 4.72 11.37
C GLY A 164 -2.84 4.92 12.25
N PHE A 165 -1.80 5.61 11.76
CA PHE A 165 -0.59 5.90 12.56
C PHE A 165 -0.90 6.63 13.86
N ARG A 166 -1.80 7.62 13.83
CA ARG A 166 -2.19 8.37 15.03
C ARG A 166 -2.91 7.52 16.07
N ALA A 167 -3.57 6.45 15.61
CA ALA A 167 -4.29 5.55 16.48
C ALA A 167 -3.37 4.73 17.39
N ILE A 168 -2.21 4.30 16.87
CA ILE A 168 -1.31 3.39 17.57
C ILE A 168 -0.67 4.05 18.80
N ALA A 169 -0.71 3.35 19.93
CA ALA A 169 -0.12 3.82 21.18
C ALA A 169 1.41 3.71 21.12
N LYS A 170 2.12 4.79 21.41
CA LYS A 170 3.60 4.86 21.33
C LYS A 170 4.33 4.03 22.40
N ASP A 171 3.66 3.66 23.46
CA ASP A 171 4.17 2.81 24.54
C ASP A 171 3.95 1.31 24.28
N LEU A 172 3.34 0.96 23.16
CA LEU A 172 3.17 -0.41 22.68
C LEU A 172 4.27 -0.72 21.66
N PRO A 173 5.33 -1.49 22.03
CA PRO A 173 6.39 -1.84 21.07
C PRO A 173 5.82 -2.49 19.82
N THR A 174 6.04 -1.86 18.67
CA THR A 174 5.35 -2.16 17.42
C THR A 174 6.35 -2.39 16.27
N LEU A 175 6.08 -3.40 15.45
CA LEU A 175 6.70 -3.59 14.14
C LEU A 175 5.72 -3.11 13.06
N PHE A 176 6.03 -1.98 12.45
CA PHE A 176 5.35 -1.51 11.24
C PHE A 176 5.86 -2.30 10.05
N VAL A 177 4.96 -2.87 9.28
CA VAL A 177 5.28 -3.73 8.12
C VAL A 177 4.72 -3.09 6.86
N PHE A 178 5.59 -2.71 5.92
CA PHE A 178 5.22 -2.07 4.66
C PHE A 178 5.85 -2.84 3.49
N LEU A 179 5.09 -3.78 2.95
CA LEU A 179 5.52 -4.76 1.95
C LEU A 179 4.97 -4.43 0.55
N GLY A 180 5.23 -5.32 -0.41
CA GLY A 180 4.73 -5.21 -1.79
C GLY A 180 5.46 -4.19 -2.65
N SER A 181 6.55 -3.62 -2.16
CA SER A 181 7.18 -2.45 -2.78
C SER A 181 6.22 -1.25 -2.95
N SER A 182 5.17 -1.17 -2.13
CA SER A 182 4.17 -0.09 -2.15
C SER A 182 4.80 1.30 -1.93
N ILE A 183 5.96 1.36 -1.28
CA ILE A 183 6.80 2.57 -1.20
C ILE A 183 7.18 3.11 -2.60
N GLY A 184 7.21 2.25 -3.62
CA GLY A 184 7.49 2.61 -5.00
C GLY A 184 6.41 3.45 -5.66
N ASN A 185 5.21 3.44 -5.12
CA ASN A 185 4.08 4.22 -5.64
C ASN A 185 4.13 5.69 -5.19
N PHE A 186 5.00 6.02 -4.24
CA PHE A 186 5.15 7.40 -3.78
C PHE A 186 6.05 8.24 -4.70
N ASN A 187 5.56 9.41 -5.07
CA ASN A 187 6.37 10.43 -5.74
C ASN A 187 7.35 11.10 -4.75
N LEU A 188 8.12 12.08 -5.24
CA LEU A 188 9.15 12.75 -4.44
C LEU A 188 8.59 13.60 -3.28
N THR A 189 7.33 14.00 -3.32
CA THR A 189 6.68 14.78 -2.26
C THR A 189 5.93 13.88 -1.27
N GLU A 190 5.36 12.78 -1.73
CA GLU A 190 4.64 11.81 -0.90
C GLU A 190 5.57 11.00 -0.03
N PHE A 191 6.72 10.57 -0.57
CA PHE A 191 7.72 9.80 0.17
C PHE A 191 8.14 10.47 1.50
N PRO A 192 8.66 11.71 1.53
CA PRO A 192 9.04 12.33 2.78
C PRO A 192 7.85 12.65 3.69
N ARG A 193 6.67 12.93 3.13
CA ARG A 193 5.45 13.15 3.92
C ARG A 193 5.05 11.89 4.67
N PHE A 194 5.04 10.75 3.98
CA PHE A 194 4.72 9.45 4.57
C PHE A 194 5.68 9.09 5.71
N PHE A 195 7.00 9.15 5.47
CA PHE A 195 7.98 8.78 6.50
C PHE A 195 7.98 9.73 7.69
N ARG A 196 7.74 11.03 7.50
CA ARG A 196 7.54 11.96 8.63
C ARG A 196 6.32 11.59 9.47
N ALA A 197 5.21 11.27 8.81
CA ALA A 197 3.98 10.85 9.51
C ALA A 197 4.20 9.55 10.29
N LEU A 198 4.77 8.53 9.65
CA LEU A 198 5.09 7.25 10.27
C LEU A 198 6.01 7.43 11.47
N THR A 199 7.17 8.05 11.27
CA THR A 199 8.19 8.17 12.34
C THR A 199 7.77 9.11 13.47
N SER A 200 6.85 10.05 13.22
CA SER A 200 6.23 10.86 14.27
C SER A 200 5.26 10.06 15.15
N ALA A 201 4.68 8.98 14.60
CA ALA A 201 3.81 8.09 15.35
C ALA A 201 4.58 6.99 16.10
N MET A 202 5.76 6.62 15.63
CA MET A 202 6.61 5.58 16.23
C MET A 202 7.18 6.01 17.60
N GLY A 203 7.19 5.06 18.53
CA GLY A 203 7.94 5.12 19.79
C GLY A 203 9.42 4.71 19.60
N ALA A 204 10.23 4.85 20.67
CA ALA A 204 11.67 4.55 20.62
C ALA A 204 11.98 3.03 20.42
N ASP A 205 11.05 2.16 20.83
CA ASP A 205 11.19 0.71 20.74
C ASP A 205 10.42 0.12 19.55
N ASP A 206 10.09 0.98 18.56
CA ASP A 206 9.38 0.55 17.37
C ASP A 206 10.34 0.25 16.22
N TYR A 207 9.86 -0.61 15.34
CA TYR A 207 10.59 -1.09 14.18
C TYR A 207 9.78 -0.89 12.89
N LEU A 208 10.49 -0.79 11.77
CA LEU A 208 9.91 -0.78 10.43
C LEU A 208 10.51 -1.91 9.61
N LEU A 209 9.68 -2.77 9.05
CA LEU A 209 10.04 -3.74 8.01
C LEU A 209 9.52 -3.21 6.68
N LEU A 210 10.44 -3.01 5.74
CA LEU A 210 10.15 -2.36 4.46
C LEU A 210 10.54 -3.26 3.30
N GLY A 211 9.57 -3.60 2.43
CA GLY A 211 9.80 -4.26 1.16
C GLY A 211 10.06 -3.26 0.03
N ALA A 212 11.12 -3.46 -0.75
CA ALA A 212 11.50 -2.56 -1.82
C ALA A 212 12.04 -3.31 -3.04
N ASP A 213 11.42 -3.07 -4.19
CA ASP A 213 11.89 -3.59 -5.47
C ASP A 213 13.13 -2.86 -5.94
N ARG A 214 14.13 -3.61 -6.46
CA ARG A 214 15.44 -3.09 -6.83
C ARG A 214 15.55 -2.83 -8.33
N LEU A 215 16.52 -1.98 -8.68
CA LEU A 215 16.96 -1.84 -10.08
C LEU A 215 17.51 -3.18 -10.59
N LYS A 216 17.11 -3.56 -11.80
CA LYS A 216 17.53 -4.77 -12.51
C LYS A 216 17.39 -4.55 -14.02
N PRO A 217 17.70 -5.52 -14.90
CA PRO A 217 17.56 -5.33 -16.34
C PRO A 217 16.18 -4.83 -16.74
N VAL A 218 16.13 -3.84 -17.63
CA VAL A 218 14.90 -3.14 -18.04
C VAL A 218 13.84 -4.09 -18.58
N ASN A 219 14.23 -5.07 -19.36
CA ASN A 219 13.31 -6.07 -19.91
C ASN A 219 12.59 -6.88 -18.82
N VAL A 220 13.25 -7.16 -17.68
CA VAL A 220 12.63 -7.83 -16.53
C VAL A 220 11.64 -6.89 -15.84
N LEU A 221 12.03 -5.62 -15.69
CA LEU A 221 11.17 -4.60 -15.08
C LEU A 221 9.91 -4.37 -15.91
N GLU A 222 10.05 -4.18 -17.22
CA GLU A 222 8.91 -3.91 -18.11
C GLU A 222 7.99 -5.11 -18.25
N ALA A 223 8.54 -6.33 -18.36
CA ALA A 223 7.72 -7.55 -18.45
C ALA A 223 6.79 -7.73 -17.24
N ALA A 224 7.23 -7.32 -16.03
CA ALA A 224 6.40 -7.44 -14.83
C ALA A 224 5.16 -6.54 -14.84
N TYR A 225 5.16 -5.48 -15.67
CA TYR A 225 4.04 -4.53 -15.78
C TYR A 225 3.41 -4.53 -17.17
N HIS A 226 3.86 -5.42 -18.05
CA HIS A 226 3.31 -5.63 -19.40
C HIS A 226 3.17 -7.14 -19.64
N ASP A 227 2.33 -7.76 -18.83
CA ASP A 227 2.12 -9.21 -18.83
C ASP A 227 1.46 -9.70 -20.13
N SER A 228 1.77 -10.93 -20.50
CA SER A 228 1.29 -11.57 -21.73
C SER A 228 -0.23 -11.81 -21.74
N GLN A 229 -0.88 -11.83 -20.57
CA GLN A 229 -2.32 -12.03 -20.40
C GLN A 229 -3.13 -10.72 -20.37
N GLY A 230 -2.48 -9.57 -20.30
CA GLY A 230 -3.12 -8.25 -20.26
C GLY A 230 -3.84 -7.93 -18.95
N VAL A 231 -3.54 -8.65 -17.87
CA VAL A 231 -4.20 -8.43 -16.56
C VAL A 231 -3.80 -7.09 -15.96
N THR A 232 -2.52 -6.70 -16.09
CA THR A 232 -2.04 -5.39 -15.63
C THR A 232 -2.71 -4.26 -16.40
N ALA A 233 -2.88 -4.41 -17.72
CA ALA A 233 -3.61 -3.43 -18.52
C ALA A 233 -5.06 -3.29 -18.03
N GLU A 234 -5.75 -4.41 -17.77
CA GLU A 234 -7.11 -4.40 -17.23
C GLU A 234 -7.19 -3.71 -15.86
N PHE A 235 -6.22 -3.95 -14.98
CA PHE A 235 -6.10 -3.33 -13.67
C PHE A 235 -5.94 -1.80 -13.76
N ILE A 236 -4.98 -1.34 -14.57
CA ILE A 236 -4.72 0.09 -14.74
C ILE A 236 -5.92 0.80 -15.38
N LEU A 237 -6.50 0.23 -16.43
CA LEU A 237 -7.67 0.84 -17.10
C LEU A 237 -8.94 0.79 -16.25
N ASN A 238 -9.00 -0.06 -15.22
CA ASN A 238 -10.12 -0.09 -14.28
C ASN A 238 -10.30 1.24 -13.51
N VAL A 239 -9.24 2.05 -13.36
CA VAL A 239 -9.37 3.37 -12.72
C VAL A 239 -10.40 4.26 -13.43
N PHE A 240 -10.43 4.28 -14.76
CA PHE A 240 -11.40 5.07 -15.53
C PHE A 240 -12.83 4.56 -15.37
N ARG A 241 -13.02 3.24 -15.26
CA ARG A 241 -14.33 2.64 -14.93
C ARG A 241 -14.77 3.06 -13.53
N ASN A 242 -13.86 3.02 -12.56
CA ASN A 242 -14.16 3.43 -11.19
C ASN A 242 -14.51 4.92 -11.11
N ILE A 243 -13.79 5.79 -11.81
CA ILE A 243 -14.08 7.23 -11.88
C ILE A 243 -15.45 7.46 -12.54
N ASN A 244 -15.77 6.76 -13.64
CA ASN A 244 -17.12 6.83 -14.25
C ASN A 244 -18.21 6.48 -13.25
N ARG A 245 -18.02 5.44 -12.44
CA ARG A 245 -18.96 5.02 -11.39
C ARG A 245 -19.08 6.05 -10.27
N LEU A 246 -17.95 6.62 -9.82
CA LEU A 246 -17.90 7.54 -8.68
C LEU A 246 -18.45 8.93 -9.02
N LEU A 247 -18.15 9.43 -10.22
CA LEU A 247 -18.42 10.82 -10.62
C LEU A 247 -19.47 10.92 -11.75
N HIS A 248 -20.07 9.80 -12.17
CA HIS A 248 -20.97 9.72 -13.32
C HIS A 248 -20.34 10.30 -14.59
N SER A 249 -19.01 10.16 -14.74
CA SER A 249 -18.27 10.60 -15.91
C SER A 249 -18.43 9.63 -17.08
N ASN A 250 -17.87 9.99 -18.24
CA ASN A 250 -18.11 9.29 -19.51
C ASN A 250 -16.82 8.85 -20.22
N PHE A 251 -15.76 8.49 -19.49
CA PHE A 251 -14.58 7.88 -20.13
C PHE A 251 -15.01 6.66 -20.95
N ASP A 252 -14.74 6.68 -22.27
CA ASP A 252 -14.98 5.55 -23.17
C ASP A 252 -13.75 4.63 -23.16
N LEU A 253 -13.82 3.54 -22.38
CA LEU A 253 -12.72 2.61 -22.20
C LEU A 253 -12.29 1.91 -23.50
N THR A 254 -13.16 1.86 -24.51
CA THR A 254 -12.82 1.29 -25.82
C THR A 254 -11.88 2.17 -26.63
N LYS A 255 -11.70 3.42 -26.20
CA LYS A 255 -10.80 4.42 -26.79
C LYS A 255 -9.61 4.76 -25.91
N ILE A 256 -9.27 3.87 -24.97
CA ILE A 256 -8.15 4.06 -24.06
C ILE A 256 -7.24 2.84 -24.15
N ARG A 257 -6.01 3.04 -24.56
CA ARG A 257 -4.98 1.98 -24.51
C ARG A 257 -4.10 2.11 -23.29
N TYR A 258 -3.66 0.99 -22.77
CA TYR A 258 -2.65 0.91 -21.73
C TYR A 258 -1.24 1.07 -22.32
N HIS A 259 -0.36 1.73 -21.58
CA HIS A 259 1.07 1.80 -21.87
C HIS A 259 1.87 1.81 -20.58
N SER A 260 2.93 1.02 -20.54
CA SER A 260 3.92 1.07 -19.46
C SER A 260 5.33 1.06 -20.02
N TRP A 261 6.24 1.73 -19.34
CA TRP A 261 7.66 1.76 -19.70
C TRP A 261 8.51 2.09 -18.47
N PHE A 262 9.79 1.71 -18.52
CA PHE A 262 10.74 2.07 -17.48
C PHE A 262 11.36 3.45 -17.79
N ASN A 263 11.11 4.42 -16.92
CA ASN A 263 11.73 5.73 -16.97
C ASN A 263 13.10 5.69 -16.25
N PRO A 264 14.24 5.76 -16.99
CA PRO A 264 15.56 5.64 -16.39
C PRO A 264 15.98 6.87 -15.57
N GLU A 265 15.45 8.06 -15.90
CA GLU A 265 15.72 9.31 -15.16
C GLU A 265 15.16 9.23 -13.74
N TRP A 266 13.91 8.78 -13.62
CA TRP A 266 13.20 8.65 -12.34
C TRP A 266 13.34 7.27 -11.71
N ARG A 267 14.00 6.32 -12.41
CA ARG A 267 14.18 4.92 -11.98
C ARG A 267 12.88 4.27 -11.53
N ARG A 268 11.86 4.38 -12.38
CA ARG A 268 10.53 3.86 -12.07
C ARG A 268 9.84 3.33 -13.32
N ILE A 269 8.94 2.39 -13.14
CA ILE A 269 7.91 2.09 -14.13
C ILE A 269 6.86 3.19 -14.05
N GLU A 270 6.40 3.65 -15.18
CA GLU A 270 5.27 4.56 -15.33
C GLU A 270 4.18 3.86 -16.14
N MET A 271 2.95 3.94 -15.65
CA MET A 271 1.78 3.27 -16.24
C MET A 271 0.72 4.31 -16.59
N TYR A 272 0.28 4.28 -17.84
CA TYR A 272 -0.56 5.32 -18.43
C TYR A 272 -1.83 4.74 -19.06
N GLY A 273 -2.92 5.53 -18.99
CA GLY A 273 -3.99 5.47 -19.98
C GLY A 273 -3.73 6.49 -21.08
N ILE A 274 -3.83 6.09 -22.34
CA ILE A 274 -3.59 6.95 -23.51
C ILE A 274 -4.86 6.99 -24.36
N ALA A 275 -5.32 8.20 -24.72
CA ALA A 275 -6.49 8.37 -25.58
C ALA A 275 -6.17 7.92 -27.01
N GLU A 276 -6.93 7.01 -27.58
CA GLU A 276 -6.84 6.58 -28.99
C GLU A 276 -7.67 7.45 -29.94
N ALA A 277 -8.59 8.26 -29.39
CA ALA A 277 -9.38 9.25 -30.09
C ALA A 277 -9.69 10.43 -29.15
N ASP A 278 -10.03 11.58 -29.75
CA ASP A 278 -10.51 12.72 -28.99
C ASP A 278 -11.76 12.36 -28.21
N GLN A 279 -11.83 12.75 -26.93
CA GLN A 279 -12.95 12.54 -26.04
C GLN A 279 -13.22 13.81 -25.25
N GLU A 280 -14.47 14.22 -25.14
CA GLU A 280 -14.88 15.19 -24.13
C GLU A 280 -15.31 14.41 -22.88
N ILE A 281 -14.54 14.56 -21.81
CA ILE A 281 -14.83 13.93 -20.53
C ILE A 281 -15.64 14.90 -19.67
N VAL A 282 -16.86 14.51 -19.36
CA VAL A 282 -17.83 15.31 -18.61
C VAL A 282 -17.94 14.77 -17.18
N PHE A 283 -18.03 15.67 -16.21
CA PHE A 283 -18.28 15.37 -14.80
C PHE A 283 -19.56 16.08 -14.36
N PRO A 284 -20.73 15.46 -14.54
CA PRO A 284 -22.02 16.10 -14.30
C PRO A 284 -22.20 16.60 -12.87
N SER A 285 -21.71 15.85 -11.87
CA SER A 285 -21.79 16.20 -10.45
C SER A 285 -20.96 17.44 -10.07
N ALA A 286 -19.94 17.77 -10.88
CA ALA A 286 -19.08 18.93 -10.68
C ALA A 286 -19.39 20.08 -11.67
N GLY A 287 -20.29 19.87 -12.64
CA GLY A 287 -20.66 20.86 -13.66
C GLY A 287 -19.51 21.28 -14.58
N THR A 288 -18.57 20.35 -14.88
CA THR A 288 -17.36 20.66 -15.63
C THR A 288 -17.00 19.55 -16.60
N SER A 289 -16.15 19.86 -17.60
CA SER A 289 -15.60 18.90 -18.57
C SER A 289 -14.17 19.28 -18.95
N PHE A 290 -13.45 18.34 -19.57
CA PHE A 290 -12.19 18.62 -20.26
C PHE A 290 -12.07 17.79 -21.54
N ASN A 291 -11.33 18.32 -22.50
CA ASN A 291 -10.97 17.57 -23.70
C ASN A 291 -9.74 16.72 -23.42
N TRP A 292 -9.85 15.42 -23.69
CA TRP A 292 -8.75 14.47 -23.69
C TRP A 292 -8.46 14.11 -25.14
N ASN A 293 -7.45 14.77 -25.71
CA ASN A 293 -7.15 14.65 -27.12
C ASN A 293 -6.43 13.34 -27.42
N LYS A 294 -6.54 12.87 -28.66
CA LYS A 294 -5.83 11.69 -29.13
C LYS A 294 -4.32 11.79 -28.82
N GLU A 295 -3.75 10.67 -28.34
CA GLU A 295 -2.36 10.51 -27.88
C GLU A 295 -2.01 11.26 -26.59
N GLU A 296 -2.92 12.04 -26.00
CA GLU A 296 -2.69 12.55 -24.63
C GLU A 296 -2.69 11.42 -23.60
N GLN A 297 -1.85 11.58 -22.57
CA GLN A 297 -1.60 10.58 -21.56
C GLN A 297 -2.10 11.04 -20.20
N ILE A 298 -2.66 10.11 -19.42
CA ILE A 298 -2.93 10.27 -18.00
C ILE A 298 -2.07 9.26 -17.25
N LEU A 299 -1.19 9.74 -16.38
CA LEU A 299 -0.38 8.89 -15.50
C LEU A 299 -1.28 8.29 -14.43
N VAL A 300 -1.37 6.96 -14.39
CA VAL A 300 -2.23 6.24 -13.45
C VAL A 300 -1.46 5.74 -12.23
N GLU A 301 -0.26 5.19 -12.48
CA GLU A 301 0.55 4.65 -11.39
C GLU A 301 2.03 4.75 -11.72
N ILE A 302 2.85 4.87 -10.69
CA ILE A 302 4.31 4.74 -10.76
C ILE A 302 4.77 3.58 -9.90
N SER A 303 5.89 2.95 -10.25
CA SER A 303 6.56 1.98 -9.40
C SER A 303 8.07 2.20 -9.41
N ARG A 304 8.56 2.93 -8.41
CA ARG A 304 9.99 3.25 -8.24
C ARG A 304 10.80 2.00 -7.90
N LYS A 305 12.03 1.99 -8.39
CA LYS A 305 13.02 0.94 -8.13
C LYS A 305 14.17 1.52 -7.32
N PHE A 306 14.58 0.80 -6.30
CA PHE A 306 15.46 1.32 -5.26
C PHE A 306 16.87 0.71 -5.32
N ASP A 307 17.84 1.54 -4.99
CA ASP A 307 19.14 1.10 -4.51
C ASP A 307 19.04 0.98 -2.98
N PRO A 308 19.27 -0.19 -2.40
CA PRO A 308 19.03 -0.41 -0.97
C PRO A 308 19.94 0.44 -0.07
N ASP A 309 21.18 0.71 -0.47
CA ASP A 309 22.10 1.51 0.34
C ASP A 309 21.66 2.97 0.38
N ARG A 310 21.27 3.51 -0.79
CA ARG A 310 20.69 4.87 -0.86
C ARG A 310 19.38 4.99 -0.10
N LEU A 311 18.52 3.98 -0.17
CA LEU A 311 17.26 3.97 0.56
C LEU A 311 17.50 3.96 2.07
N GLN A 312 18.44 3.16 2.55
CA GLN A 312 18.84 3.14 3.97
C GLN A 312 19.36 4.52 4.42
N GLU A 313 20.25 5.14 3.64
CA GLU A 313 20.75 6.48 3.95
C GLU A 313 19.62 7.53 3.97
N GLN A 314 18.67 7.48 3.02
CA GLN A 314 17.52 8.39 3.02
C GLN A 314 16.65 8.21 4.28
N LEU A 315 16.45 6.97 4.73
CA LEU A 315 15.59 6.69 5.88
C LEU A 315 16.24 7.09 7.22
N LYS A 316 17.56 7.19 7.31
CA LYS A 316 18.25 7.76 8.47
C LYS A 316 17.84 9.21 8.75
N PHE A 317 17.54 10.01 7.71
CA PHE A 317 17.04 11.38 7.88
C PHE A 317 15.69 11.47 8.60
N PHE A 318 14.95 10.35 8.65
CA PHE A 318 13.69 10.23 9.38
C PHE A 318 13.87 9.55 10.75
N GLY A 319 15.11 9.36 11.22
CA GLY A 319 15.41 8.72 12.49
C GLY A 319 15.19 7.19 12.47
N LEU A 320 15.36 6.55 11.31
CA LEU A 320 15.28 5.10 11.15
C LEU A 320 16.69 4.52 10.96
N ARG A 321 17.16 3.79 11.96
CA ARG A 321 18.48 3.13 11.94
C ARG A 321 18.37 1.76 11.28
N PRO A 322 19.10 1.47 10.19
CA PRO A 322 19.14 0.14 9.61
C PRO A 322 19.65 -0.90 10.61
N LEU A 323 18.99 -2.06 10.67
CA LEU A 323 19.39 -3.20 11.50
C LEU A 323 19.80 -4.40 10.65
N ALA A 324 18.99 -4.73 9.63
CA ALA A 324 19.22 -5.88 8.76
C ALA A 324 18.75 -5.62 7.34
N HIS A 325 19.33 -6.34 6.39
CA HIS A 325 18.97 -6.33 4.99
C HIS A 325 18.91 -7.77 4.48
N PHE A 326 17.73 -8.19 4.04
CA PHE A 326 17.46 -9.50 3.45
C PHE A 326 17.18 -9.34 1.96
N THR A 327 17.68 -10.26 1.15
CA THR A 327 17.49 -10.23 -0.31
C THR A 327 17.39 -11.65 -0.87
N ASP A 328 16.78 -11.79 -2.03
CA ASP A 328 16.77 -13.04 -2.79
C ASP A 328 18.13 -13.34 -3.44
N ALA A 329 18.32 -14.56 -3.92
CA ALA A 329 19.57 -15.01 -4.52
C ALA A 329 20.02 -14.19 -5.75
N ASN A 330 19.06 -13.58 -6.47
CA ASN A 330 19.35 -12.72 -7.63
C ASN A 330 19.62 -11.27 -7.24
N GLY A 331 19.36 -10.89 -5.99
CA GLY A 331 19.42 -9.52 -5.53
C GLY A 331 18.36 -8.62 -6.21
N TRP A 332 17.21 -9.15 -6.52
CA TRP A 332 16.14 -8.42 -7.21
C TRP A 332 15.25 -7.63 -6.27
N TYR A 333 15.14 -8.07 -5.03
CA TYR A 333 14.27 -7.48 -4.03
C TYR A 333 14.98 -7.31 -2.69
N SER A 334 14.59 -6.31 -1.93
CA SER A 334 15.12 -6.04 -0.58
C SER A 334 13.99 -6.03 0.43
N VAL A 335 14.18 -6.71 1.55
CA VAL A 335 13.42 -6.54 2.77
C VAL A 335 14.36 -5.96 3.82
N LEU A 336 14.06 -4.75 4.27
CA LEU A 336 14.94 -3.94 5.13
C LEU A 336 14.28 -3.77 6.49
N LEU A 337 15.02 -4.09 7.56
CA LEU A 337 14.57 -3.88 8.94
C LEU A 337 15.26 -2.64 9.52
N PHE A 338 14.46 -1.76 10.10
CA PHE A 338 14.93 -0.54 10.78
C PHE A 338 14.41 -0.49 12.21
N GLN A 339 15.14 0.22 13.07
CA GLN A 339 14.69 0.61 14.40
C GLN A 339 14.53 2.13 14.45
N LYS A 340 13.47 2.62 15.10
CA LYS A 340 13.30 4.04 15.38
C LYS A 340 14.37 4.49 16.37
N GLN A 341 15.07 5.56 16.03
CA GLN A 341 15.96 6.25 16.97
C GLN A 341 15.14 7.21 17.84
N GLY A 342 15.47 7.27 19.10
CA GLY A 342 14.87 8.18 20.07
C GLY A 342 15.14 9.66 19.78
#